data_becb204a7f9efc4a1d1063b1c5e78163
#
_entry.id   becb204a7f9efc4a1d1063b1c5e78163
#
_cell.length_a   1.000
_cell.length_b   1.000
_cell.length_c   1.000
_cell.angle_alpha   90.00
_cell.angle_beta   90.00
_cell.angle_gamma   90.00
#
_symmetry.space_group_name_H-M   'P 1'
#
loop_
_entity.id
_entity.type
_entity.pdbx_description
1 polymer ?
#
loop_
_entity_poly.entity_id
_entity_poly.type
_entity_poly.pdbx_seq_one_letter_code
_entity_poly.pdbx_strand_id
1 'polypeptide(L)'
;MLAPMPSGTPKRIVYAGTPEIAVGPLRSLHEAGFEISCVLTGVDKRRGRGGETTPSPVKIVARELGIPVVHHVGDLIAHAGPDTLGVVVAYGALIPHDVLSVIPMVNAHYSLLPRWRGAAPVERAILAGDDSTGVCIMRVVDELDAGEVFARQEVSINDGETADELRVRLDAVARTLLVDTLRRGEWSGVPQAGEVVYARKITSVDRRMTCEDAALEARRIRIGGAFLSVAGQRLRVLEGIATDTALPARTITLHDERVMLGCVTGSVVCEKVQPEGRSAMEAVAWWRGHRGPDTLVVDDD
;
A
#
# COMPACT_ATOMS: atom_id res chain seq x y z
N MET A 1 -20.59 -10.71 -20.50
CA MET A 1 -21.44 -10.27 -19.36
C MET A 1 -20.80 -10.78 -18.08
N LEU A 2 -20.71 -10.00 -17.02
CA LEU A 2 -20.14 -10.46 -15.74
C LEU A 2 -21.07 -11.47 -15.06
N ALA A 3 -20.47 -12.43 -14.32
CA ALA A 3 -21.23 -13.37 -13.51
C ALA A 3 -22.11 -12.61 -12.48
N PRO A 4 -23.35 -13.08 -12.20
CA PRO A 4 -24.19 -12.48 -11.17
C PRO A 4 -23.59 -12.72 -9.78
N MET A 5 -23.80 -11.78 -8.85
CA MET A 5 -23.44 -11.99 -7.45
C MET A 5 -24.24 -13.15 -6.85
N PRO A 6 -23.71 -13.85 -5.81
CA PRO A 6 -24.47 -14.91 -5.12
C PRO A 6 -25.81 -14.38 -4.57
N SER A 7 -26.81 -15.24 -4.41
CA SER A 7 -28.13 -14.85 -3.88
C SER A 7 -28.15 -14.65 -2.36
N GLY A 8 -27.01 -14.68 -1.70
CA GLY A 8 -26.86 -14.53 -0.25
C GLY A 8 -25.40 -14.67 0.15
N THR A 9 -25.15 -15.16 1.37
CA THR A 9 -23.81 -15.48 1.85
C THR A 9 -23.15 -16.52 0.94
N PRO A 10 -21.95 -16.27 0.38
CA PRO A 10 -21.27 -17.23 -0.48
C PRO A 10 -20.91 -18.49 0.32
N LYS A 11 -21.12 -19.66 -0.28
CA LYS A 11 -20.75 -20.96 0.34
C LYS A 11 -19.28 -21.28 0.12
N ARG A 12 -18.72 -20.82 -0.99
CA ARG A 12 -17.35 -21.09 -1.40
C ARG A 12 -16.63 -19.82 -1.82
N ILE A 13 -15.37 -19.70 -1.44
CA ILE A 13 -14.50 -18.59 -1.82
C ILE A 13 -13.34 -19.10 -2.64
N VAL A 14 -13.01 -18.39 -3.72
CA VAL A 14 -11.69 -18.41 -4.33
C VAL A 14 -10.97 -17.13 -3.91
N TYR A 15 -9.76 -17.23 -3.38
CA TYR A 15 -9.03 -16.08 -2.86
C TYR A 15 -7.88 -15.71 -3.79
N ALA A 16 -7.68 -14.42 -4.07
CA ALA A 16 -6.56 -13.93 -4.89
C ALA A 16 -5.78 -12.85 -4.13
N GLY A 17 -4.50 -13.10 -3.86
CA GLY A 17 -3.64 -12.18 -3.15
C GLY A 17 -2.17 -12.59 -3.21
N THR A 18 -1.24 -11.66 -2.99
CA THR A 18 0.20 -12.00 -3.07
C THR A 18 1.03 -11.46 -1.90
N PRO A 19 1.02 -10.16 -1.55
CA PRO A 19 1.87 -9.59 -0.51
C PRO A 19 1.32 -9.84 0.90
N GLU A 20 2.10 -9.45 1.90
CA GLU A 20 1.78 -9.61 3.33
C GLU A 20 0.40 -9.05 3.71
N ILE A 21 0.02 -7.90 3.15
CA ILE A 21 -1.29 -7.28 3.42
C ILE A 21 -2.50 -8.15 3.02
N ALA A 22 -2.29 -9.14 2.15
CA ALA A 22 -3.33 -10.08 1.77
C ALA A 22 -3.42 -11.31 2.69
N VAL A 23 -2.52 -11.45 3.68
CA VAL A 23 -2.50 -12.56 4.63
C VAL A 23 -3.61 -12.43 5.67
N GLY A 24 -3.74 -11.23 6.27
CA GLY A 24 -4.75 -10.97 7.30
C GLY A 24 -6.19 -11.27 6.85
N PRO A 25 -6.65 -10.74 5.70
CA PRO A 25 -7.96 -11.03 5.15
C PRO A 25 -8.19 -12.52 4.84
N LEU A 26 -7.17 -13.25 4.32
CA LEU A 26 -7.27 -14.70 4.08
C LEU A 26 -7.53 -15.47 5.38
N ARG A 27 -6.74 -15.19 6.43
CA ARG A 27 -6.91 -15.81 7.75
C ARG A 27 -8.29 -15.49 8.34
N SER A 28 -8.72 -14.23 8.28
CA SER A 28 -10.01 -13.81 8.84
C SER A 28 -11.19 -14.47 8.14
N LEU A 29 -11.14 -14.70 6.84
CA LEU A 29 -12.16 -15.45 6.11
C LEU A 29 -12.18 -16.92 6.54
N HIS A 30 -11.03 -17.57 6.68
CA HIS A 30 -10.92 -18.94 7.14
C HIS A 30 -11.43 -19.11 8.58
N GLU A 31 -11.01 -18.22 9.50
CA GLU A 31 -11.45 -18.20 10.91
C GLU A 31 -12.94 -17.90 11.05
N ALA A 32 -13.50 -17.11 10.12
CA ALA A 32 -14.95 -16.86 10.05
C ALA A 32 -15.78 -18.05 9.56
N GLY A 33 -15.12 -19.16 9.15
CA GLY A 33 -15.75 -20.42 8.74
C GLY A 33 -16.12 -20.48 7.26
N PHE A 34 -15.62 -19.57 6.40
CA PHE A 34 -15.84 -19.66 4.96
C PHE A 34 -15.00 -20.81 4.37
N GLU A 35 -15.62 -21.61 3.47
CA GLU A 35 -14.91 -22.61 2.67
C GLU A 35 -14.06 -21.92 1.61
N ILE A 36 -12.72 -21.95 1.74
CA ILE A 36 -11.81 -21.41 0.74
C ILE A 36 -11.30 -22.54 -0.12
N SER A 37 -11.82 -22.66 -1.35
CA SER A 37 -11.56 -23.78 -2.24
C SER A 37 -10.18 -23.74 -2.90
N CYS A 38 -9.65 -22.53 -3.13
CA CYS A 38 -8.27 -22.34 -3.60
C CYS A 38 -7.77 -20.90 -3.36
N VAL A 39 -6.47 -20.76 -3.40
CA VAL A 39 -5.77 -19.48 -3.32
C VAL A 39 -4.95 -19.25 -4.59
N LEU A 40 -5.26 -18.18 -5.31
CA LEU A 40 -4.46 -17.66 -6.41
C LEU A 40 -3.40 -16.71 -5.87
N THR A 41 -2.13 -16.97 -6.16
CA THR A 41 -1.03 -16.08 -5.78
C THR A 41 0.08 -16.13 -6.82
N GLY A 42 0.94 -15.09 -6.82
CA GLY A 42 2.08 -15.04 -7.72
C GLY A 42 3.01 -16.24 -7.57
N VAL A 43 3.73 -16.57 -8.64
CA VAL A 43 4.77 -17.61 -8.61
C VAL A 43 5.88 -17.24 -7.65
N ASP A 44 6.59 -18.26 -7.16
CA ASP A 44 7.73 -18.07 -6.27
C ASP A 44 8.81 -17.23 -6.99
N LYS A 45 9.32 -16.22 -6.31
CA LYS A 45 10.31 -15.29 -6.87
C LYS A 45 11.62 -15.37 -6.12
N ARG A 46 12.72 -15.19 -6.83
CA ARG A 46 14.03 -15.01 -6.20
C ARG A 46 14.02 -13.73 -5.38
N ARG A 47 14.31 -13.81 -4.09
CA ARG A 47 14.40 -12.68 -3.17
C ARG A 47 15.75 -12.67 -2.47
N GLY A 48 16.26 -11.45 -2.20
CA GLY A 48 17.55 -11.26 -1.52
C GLY A 48 18.79 -11.51 -2.38
N ARG A 49 19.96 -11.21 -1.81
CA ARG A 49 21.26 -11.31 -2.49
C ARG A 49 21.73 -12.75 -2.75
N GLY A 50 21.08 -13.76 -2.16
CA GLY A 50 21.45 -15.19 -2.29
C GLY A 50 20.69 -15.95 -3.38
N GLY A 51 19.67 -15.36 -4.01
CA GLY A 51 18.96 -15.96 -5.14
C GLY A 51 18.07 -17.16 -4.82
N GLU A 52 17.79 -17.47 -3.56
CA GLU A 52 16.82 -18.50 -3.19
C GLU A 52 15.39 -18.11 -3.59
N THR A 53 14.67 -19.09 -4.11
CA THR A 53 13.26 -18.90 -4.50
C THR A 53 12.38 -18.93 -3.25
N THR A 54 11.72 -17.82 -2.94
CA THR A 54 10.88 -17.69 -1.76
C THR A 54 9.41 -17.63 -2.18
N PRO A 55 8.53 -18.43 -1.53
CA PRO A 55 7.10 -18.37 -1.76
C PRO A 55 6.53 -17.00 -1.34
N SER A 56 5.36 -16.64 -1.89
CA SER A 56 4.64 -15.46 -1.43
C SER A 56 4.13 -15.66 0.01
N PRO A 57 3.94 -14.58 0.81
CA PRO A 57 3.34 -14.68 2.14
C PRO A 57 1.99 -15.40 2.12
N VAL A 58 1.15 -15.10 1.14
CA VAL A 58 -0.16 -15.74 0.96
C VAL A 58 -0.02 -17.24 0.66
N LYS A 59 0.99 -17.67 -0.13
CA LYS A 59 1.26 -19.09 -0.39
C LYS A 59 1.65 -19.85 0.88
N ILE A 60 2.46 -19.22 1.74
CA ILE A 60 2.87 -19.82 3.01
C ILE A 60 1.64 -20.10 3.86
N VAL A 61 0.79 -19.10 4.04
CA VAL A 61 -0.43 -19.21 4.86
C VAL A 61 -1.44 -20.20 4.25
N ALA A 62 -1.64 -20.18 2.92
CA ALA A 62 -2.53 -21.13 2.27
C ALA A 62 -2.10 -22.59 2.54
N ARG A 63 -0.79 -22.87 2.52
CA ARG A 63 -0.24 -24.20 2.86
C ARG A 63 -0.44 -24.58 4.32
N GLU A 64 -0.23 -23.64 5.26
CA GLU A 64 -0.49 -23.83 6.70
C GLU A 64 -1.97 -24.21 6.96
N LEU A 65 -2.88 -23.59 6.21
CA LEU A 65 -4.32 -23.83 6.30
C LEU A 65 -4.81 -25.04 5.48
N GLY A 66 -3.92 -25.74 4.77
CA GLY A 66 -4.27 -26.86 3.91
C GLY A 66 -5.06 -26.48 2.66
N ILE A 67 -5.01 -25.21 2.22
CA ILE A 67 -5.77 -24.71 1.08
C ILE A 67 -4.95 -24.91 -0.22
N PRO A 68 -5.54 -25.46 -1.29
CA PRO A 68 -4.90 -25.59 -2.60
C PRO A 68 -4.42 -24.24 -3.15
N VAL A 69 -3.23 -24.20 -3.77
CA VAL A 69 -2.65 -23.01 -4.35
C VAL A 69 -2.53 -23.15 -5.85
N VAL A 70 -3.00 -22.12 -6.57
CA VAL A 70 -2.85 -22.00 -8.03
C VAL A 70 -2.06 -20.73 -8.37
N HIS A 71 -1.44 -20.70 -9.55
CA HIS A 71 -0.61 -19.60 -9.99
C HIS A 71 -1.10 -18.92 -11.27
N HIS A 72 -2.02 -19.56 -11.99
CA HIS A 72 -2.64 -19.01 -13.19
C HIS A 72 -4.09 -18.62 -12.89
N VAL A 73 -4.46 -17.40 -13.28
CA VAL A 73 -5.81 -16.88 -12.99
C VAL A 73 -6.92 -17.72 -13.63
N GLY A 74 -6.68 -18.31 -14.79
CA GLY A 74 -7.61 -19.20 -15.47
C GLY A 74 -7.92 -20.49 -14.70
N ASP A 75 -7.02 -20.94 -13.81
CA ASP A 75 -7.25 -22.14 -12.99
C ASP A 75 -8.41 -21.94 -12.00
N LEU A 76 -8.77 -20.69 -11.68
CA LEU A 76 -9.92 -20.37 -10.84
C LEU A 76 -11.24 -20.87 -11.42
N ILE A 77 -11.36 -20.97 -12.76
CA ILE A 77 -12.58 -21.40 -13.44
C ILE A 77 -12.98 -22.82 -13.02
N ALA A 78 -12.01 -23.69 -12.71
CA ALA A 78 -12.30 -25.04 -12.19
C ALA A 78 -12.99 -25.04 -10.82
N HIS A 79 -12.96 -23.93 -10.11
CA HIS A 79 -13.59 -23.72 -8.81
C HIS A 79 -14.92 -22.95 -8.89
N ALA A 80 -15.35 -22.58 -10.12
CA ALA A 80 -16.60 -21.86 -10.32
C ALA A 80 -17.81 -22.72 -9.93
N GLY A 81 -18.84 -22.09 -9.39
CA GLY A 81 -20.09 -22.72 -9.00
C GLY A 81 -21.13 -21.68 -8.59
N PRO A 82 -22.41 -22.11 -8.39
CA PRO A 82 -23.54 -21.20 -8.16
C PRO A 82 -23.37 -20.26 -6.97
N ASP A 83 -22.67 -20.70 -5.93
CA ASP A 83 -22.48 -19.96 -4.68
C ASP A 83 -21.00 -19.61 -4.45
N THR A 84 -20.19 -19.57 -5.52
CA THR A 84 -18.77 -19.21 -5.45
C THR A 84 -18.59 -17.71 -5.61
N LEU A 85 -17.81 -17.11 -4.71
CA LEU A 85 -17.38 -15.71 -4.78
C LEU A 85 -15.86 -15.64 -4.81
N GLY A 86 -15.32 -14.84 -5.70
CA GLY A 86 -13.91 -14.46 -5.68
C GLY A 86 -13.66 -13.30 -4.70
N VAL A 87 -12.61 -13.41 -3.91
CA VAL A 87 -12.13 -12.34 -3.04
C VAL A 87 -10.71 -11.96 -3.46
N VAL A 88 -10.53 -10.72 -3.85
CA VAL A 88 -9.25 -10.17 -4.31
C VAL A 88 -8.71 -9.21 -3.27
N VAL A 89 -7.45 -9.38 -2.86
CA VAL A 89 -6.74 -8.44 -1.99
C VAL A 89 -5.30 -8.31 -2.49
N ALA A 90 -4.94 -7.15 -3.01
CA ALA A 90 -3.58 -6.86 -3.47
C ALA A 90 -2.95 -7.98 -4.35
N TYR A 91 -3.70 -8.50 -5.31
CA TYR A 91 -3.22 -9.56 -6.20
C TYR A 91 -2.16 -9.06 -7.20
N GLY A 92 -2.30 -7.81 -7.66
CA GLY A 92 -1.29 -7.12 -8.48
C GLY A 92 -1.36 -7.41 -9.99
N ALA A 93 -2.41 -8.09 -10.45
CA ALA A 93 -2.71 -8.28 -11.87
C ALA A 93 -4.23 -8.13 -12.11
N LEU A 94 -4.61 -7.81 -13.34
CA LEU A 94 -6.01 -7.77 -13.73
C LEU A 94 -6.60 -9.18 -13.76
N ILE A 95 -7.85 -9.31 -13.38
CA ILE A 95 -8.64 -10.54 -13.55
C ILE A 95 -9.30 -10.45 -14.94
N PRO A 96 -9.04 -11.41 -15.83
CA PRO A 96 -9.59 -11.36 -17.18
C PRO A 96 -11.10 -11.57 -17.23
N HIS A 97 -11.73 -11.05 -18.27
CA HIS A 97 -13.19 -11.11 -18.46
C HIS A 97 -13.76 -12.54 -18.47
N ASP A 98 -13.05 -13.50 -19.04
CA ASP A 98 -13.47 -14.92 -19.05
C ASP A 98 -13.64 -15.47 -17.64
N VAL A 99 -12.76 -15.12 -16.70
CA VAL A 99 -12.90 -15.48 -15.30
C VAL A 99 -14.05 -14.72 -14.65
N LEU A 100 -14.15 -13.39 -14.86
CA LEU A 100 -15.22 -12.56 -14.30
C LEU A 100 -16.61 -12.90 -14.84
N SER A 101 -16.69 -13.55 -16.01
CA SER A 101 -17.94 -14.02 -16.59
C SER A 101 -18.51 -15.27 -15.94
N VAL A 102 -17.69 -16.01 -15.16
CA VAL A 102 -18.07 -17.25 -14.48
C VAL A 102 -17.95 -17.20 -12.96
N ILE A 103 -17.10 -16.33 -12.42
CA ILE A 103 -16.94 -16.12 -10.97
C ILE A 103 -17.12 -14.64 -10.67
N PRO A 104 -18.20 -14.26 -9.95
CA PRO A 104 -18.31 -12.89 -9.44
C PRO A 104 -17.23 -12.65 -8.39
N MET A 105 -16.62 -11.46 -8.41
CA MET A 105 -15.52 -11.15 -7.50
C MET A 105 -15.71 -9.82 -6.80
N VAL A 106 -15.20 -9.75 -5.57
CA VAL A 106 -15.05 -8.52 -4.80
C VAL A 106 -13.58 -8.24 -4.53
N ASN A 107 -13.23 -6.96 -4.42
CA ASN A 107 -11.91 -6.52 -4.02
C ASN A 107 -12.00 -5.68 -2.74
N ALA A 108 -11.13 -5.95 -1.77
CA ALA A 108 -10.88 -5.04 -0.66
C ALA A 108 -9.84 -4.01 -1.11
N HIS A 109 -10.32 -2.79 -1.38
CA HIS A 109 -9.50 -1.68 -1.87
C HIS A 109 -9.24 -0.67 -0.75
N TYR A 110 -7.98 -0.26 -0.60
CA TYR A 110 -7.52 0.54 0.54
C TYR A 110 -7.60 2.05 0.27
N SER A 111 -8.77 2.49 -0.21
CA SER A 111 -9.13 3.91 -0.32
C SER A 111 -10.64 4.12 -0.30
N LEU A 112 -11.08 5.38 -0.21
CA LEU A 112 -12.47 5.81 -0.39
C LEU A 112 -12.73 6.08 -1.88
N LEU A 113 -13.08 5.02 -2.62
CA LEU A 113 -13.37 5.11 -4.05
C LEU A 113 -14.47 6.15 -4.37
N PRO A 114 -14.36 6.88 -5.49
CA PRO A 114 -13.47 6.71 -6.65
C PRO A 114 -12.06 7.32 -6.51
N ARG A 115 -11.74 7.93 -5.35
CA ARG A 115 -10.41 8.47 -5.11
C ARG A 115 -9.42 7.33 -4.89
N TRP A 116 -8.27 7.44 -5.56
CA TRP A 116 -7.15 6.50 -5.45
C TRP A 116 -7.42 5.09 -6.00
N ARG A 117 -8.11 4.97 -7.16
CA ARG A 117 -8.12 3.72 -7.93
C ARG A 117 -6.69 3.33 -8.32
N GLY A 118 -6.28 2.08 -8.16
CA GLY A 118 -4.99 1.57 -8.62
C GLY A 118 -4.05 1.04 -7.54
N ALA A 119 -2.74 1.09 -7.79
CA ALA A 119 -1.77 0.22 -7.14
C ALA A 119 -1.22 0.70 -5.79
N ALA A 120 -1.30 2.00 -5.46
CA ALA A 120 -0.65 2.58 -4.28
C ALA A 120 -1.54 3.61 -3.56
N PRO A 121 -2.80 3.25 -3.20
CA PRO A 121 -3.77 4.18 -2.65
C PRO A 121 -3.31 4.79 -1.31
N VAL A 122 -2.67 4.01 -0.45
CA VAL A 122 -2.23 4.45 0.89
C VAL A 122 -1.15 5.51 0.79
N GLU A 123 -0.10 5.25 -0.01
CA GLU A 123 0.98 6.20 -0.20
C GLU A 123 0.52 7.46 -0.91
N ARG A 124 -0.40 7.34 -1.88
CA ARG A 124 -0.92 8.50 -2.61
C ARG A 124 -1.78 9.39 -1.72
N ALA A 125 -2.58 8.84 -0.82
CA ALA A 125 -3.33 9.60 0.16
C ALA A 125 -2.40 10.40 1.08
N ILE A 126 -1.34 9.78 1.61
CA ILE A 126 -0.32 10.48 2.42
C ILE A 126 0.38 11.57 1.62
N LEU A 127 0.86 11.28 0.40
CA LEU A 127 1.56 12.26 -0.44
C LEU A 127 0.69 13.47 -0.79
N ALA A 128 -0.60 13.24 -1.04
CA ALA A 128 -1.56 14.31 -1.32
C ALA A 128 -1.86 15.16 -0.08
N GLY A 129 -1.59 14.65 1.12
CA GLY A 129 -1.96 15.30 2.38
C GLY A 129 -3.44 15.16 2.68
N ASP A 130 -4.05 14.04 2.30
CA ASP A 130 -5.44 13.75 2.65
C ASP A 130 -5.56 13.58 4.18
N ASP A 131 -6.63 14.11 4.78
CA ASP A 131 -6.92 13.97 6.21
C ASP A 131 -7.52 12.60 6.55
N SER A 132 -8.12 11.94 5.57
CA SER A 132 -8.71 10.62 5.70
C SER A 132 -8.53 9.77 4.46
N THR A 133 -8.61 8.47 4.65
CA THR A 133 -8.69 7.44 3.62
C THR A 133 -9.67 6.37 4.09
N GLY A 134 -9.60 5.14 3.61
CA GLY A 134 -10.47 4.09 4.11
C GLY A 134 -10.32 2.78 3.37
N VAL A 135 -11.32 1.93 3.53
CA VAL A 135 -11.44 0.66 2.83
C VAL A 135 -12.80 0.58 2.15
N CYS A 136 -12.80 0.14 0.90
CA CYS A 136 -14.01 -0.21 0.15
C CYS A 136 -14.00 -1.69 -0.20
N ILE A 137 -15.13 -2.37 0.01
CA ILE A 137 -15.40 -3.69 -0.59
C ILE A 137 -16.21 -3.42 -1.85
N MET A 138 -15.60 -3.65 -3.00
CA MET A 138 -16.18 -3.29 -4.30
C MET A 138 -16.24 -4.49 -5.24
N ARG A 139 -17.13 -4.45 -6.22
CA ARG A 139 -17.19 -5.44 -7.30
C ARG A 139 -15.97 -5.32 -8.21
N VAL A 140 -15.37 -6.43 -8.57
CA VAL A 140 -14.35 -6.47 -9.61
C VAL A 140 -15.03 -6.48 -10.97
N VAL A 141 -14.63 -5.55 -11.83
CA VAL A 141 -15.12 -5.39 -13.20
C VAL A 141 -13.91 -5.26 -14.14
N ASP A 142 -14.15 -5.19 -15.46
CA ASP A 142 -13.07 -5.09 -16.45
C ASP A 142 -12.24 -3.79 -16.32
N GLU A 143 -12.89 -2.70 -15.89
CA GLU A 143 -12.22 -1.42 -15.62
C GLU A 143 -11.60 -1.43 -14.21
N LEU A 144 -10.36 -0.96 -14.12
CA LEU A 144 -9.58 -0.95 -12.89
C LEU A 144 -10.31 -0.21 -11.75
N ASP A 145 -10.61 -0.93 -10.68
CA ASP A 145 -11.23 -0.46 -9.43
C ASP A 145 -12.48 0.42 -9.64
N ALA A 146 -13.26 0.16 -10.71
CA ALA A 146 -14.40 0.98 -11.12
C ALA A 146 -15.77 0.41 -10.70
N GLY A 147 -15.82 -0.82 -10.18
CA GLY A 147 -17.08 -1.47 -9.82
C GLY A 147 -17.83 -0.79 -8.68
N GLU A 148 -19.10 -1.15 -8.54
CA GLU A 148 -19.96 -0.68 -7.44
C GLU A 148 -19.39 -1.05 -6.07
N VAL A 149 -19.64 -0.21 -5.07
CA VAL A 149 -19.15 -0.38 -3.70
C VAL A 149 -20.25 -0.98 -2.83
N PHE A 150 -20.02 -2.15 -2.24
CA PHE A 150 -20.93 -2.84 -1.35
C PHE A 150 -20.83 -2.37 0.11
N ALA A 151 -19.62 -2.02 0.53
CA ALA A 151 -19.36 -1.49 1.86
C ALA A 151 -18.13 -0.57 1.82
N ARG A 152 -18.11 0.44 2.69
CA ARG A 152 -16.96 1.30 2.90
C ARG A 152 -16.83 1.70 4.36
N GLN A 153 -15.60 1.91 4.79
CA GLN A 153 -15.27 2.43 6.11
C GLN A 153 -14.19 3.49 5.98
N GLU A 154 -14.47 4.69 6.46
CA GLU A 154 -13.51 5.78 6.53
C GLU A 154 -12.55 5.59 7.72
N VAL A 155 -11.30 6.02 7.53
CA VAL A 155 -10.21 5.98 8.52
C VAL A 155 -9.43 7.29 8.41
N SER A 156 -9.31 8.06 9.50
CA SER A 156 -8.46 9.25 9.53
C SER A 156 -6.98 8.89 9.39
N ILE A 157 -6.21 9.75 8.74
CA ILE A 157 -4.76 9.66 8.66
C ILE A 157 -4.19 10.51 9.78
N ASN A 158 -3.48 9.89 10.74
CA ASN A 158 -2.94 10.62 11.87
C ASN A 158 -1.70 11.44 11.47
N ASP A 159 -1.46 12.52 12.19
CA ASP A 159 -0.25 13.32 12.02
C ASP A 159 1.00 12.46 12.24
N GLY A 160 1.96 12.59 11.34
CA GLY A 160 3.20 11.83 11.40
C GLY A 160 3.09 10.33 11.07
N GLU A 161 1.88 9.77 10.95
CA GLU A 161 1.68 8.34 10.66
C GLU A 161 2.34 7.90 9.34
N THR A 162 3.13 6.86 9.39
CA THR A 162 3.77 6.27 8.22
C THR A 162 2.81 5.43 7.38
N ALA A 163 3.16 5.19 6.12
CA ALA A 163 2.35 4.32 5.26
C ALA A 163 2.25 2.89 5.81
N ASP A 164 3.27 2.40 6.50
CA ASP A 164 3.26 1.05 7.07
C ASP A 164 2.31 0.98 8.29
N GLU A 165 2.31 1.98 9.16
CA GLU A 165 1.37 2.07 10.29
C GLU A 165 -0.08 2.22 9.81
N LEU A 166 -0.33 3.11 8.83
CA LEU A 166 -1.65 3.28 8.25
C LEU A 166 -2.16 1.98 7.59
N ARG A 167 -1.28 1.23 6.89
CA ARG A 167 -1.65 -0.09 6.32
C ARG A 167 -2.08 -1.09 7.38
N VAL A 168 -1.41 -1.13 8.55
CA VAL A 168 -1.81 -2.02 9.65
C VAL A 168 -3.22 -1.70 10.14
N ARG A 169 -3.55 -0.41 10.28
CA ARG A 169 -4.89 0.03 10.68
C ARG A 169 -5.95 -0.28 9.61
N LEU A 170 -5.64 0.02 8.35
CA LEU A 170 -6.53 -0.28 7.22
C LEU A 170 -6.74 -1.79 7.06
N ASP A 171 -5.72 -2.63 7.29
CA ASP A 171 -5.86 -4.09 7.24
C ASP A 171 -6.82 -4.60 8.32
N ALA A 172 -6.75 -4.06 9.53
CA ALA A 172 -7.69 -4.42 10.60
C ALA A 172 -9.14 -4.09 10.22
N VAL A 173 -9.35 -2.91 9.61
CA VAL A 173 -10.66 -2.49 9.09
C VAL A 173 -11.11 -3.38 7.93
N ALA A 174 -10.20 -3.66 6.98
CA ALA A 174 -10.49 -4.48 5.81
C ALA A 174 -10.95 -5.89 6.17
N ARG A 175 -10.29 -6.51 7.16
CA ARG A 175 -10.65 -7.86 7.66
C ARG A 175 -12.09 -7.89 8.18
N THR A 176 -12.43 -6.98 9.06
CA THR A 176 -13.78 -6.90 9.64
C THR A 176 -14.81 -6.58 8.58
N LEU A 177 -14.57 -5.52 7.78
CA LEU A 177 -15.51 -5.07 6.75
C LEU A 177 -15.77 -6.15 5.70
N LEU A 178 -14.73 -6.90 5.30
CA LEU A 178 -14.83 -7.99 4.33
C LEU A 178 -15.69 -9.13 4.88
N VAL A 179 -15.38 -9.65 6.07
CA VAL A 179 -16.13 -10.75 6.71
C VAL A 179 -17.59 -10.37 6.90
N ASP A 180 -17.87 -9.15 7.39
CA ASP A 180 -19.23 -8.67 7.63
C ASP A 180 -20.01 -8.51 6.32
N THR A 181 -19.36 -8.02 5.26
CA THR A 181 -19.98 -7.87 3.93
C THR A 181 -20.36 -9.24 3.37
N LEU A 182 -19.47 -10.22 3.45
CA LEU A 182 -19.74 -11.56 2.95
C LEU A 182 -20.82 -12.27 3.77
N ARG A 183 -20.83 -12.12 5.09
CA ARG A 183 -21.85 -12.72 5.97
C ARG A 183 -23.24 -12.15 5.73
N ARG A 184 -23.35 -10.84 5.48
CA ARG A 184 -24.64 -10.24 5.12
C ARG A 184 -25.20 -10.81 3.82
N GLY A 185 -24.33 -11.10 2.85
CA GLY A 185 -24.75 -11.62 1.55
C GLY A 185 -25.67 -10.69 0.78
N GLU A 186 -25.61 -9.40 1.06
CA GLU A 186 -26.37 -8.33 0.40
C GLU A 186 -25.47 -7.66 -0.63
N TRP A 187 -25.82 -7.81 -1.91
CA TRP A 187 -24.98 -7.38 -3.02
C TRP A 187 -25.57 -6.19 -3.78
N SER A 188 -26.32 -5.35 -3.08
CA SER A 188 -26.81 -4.07 -3.62
C SER A 188 -25.70 -3.02 -3.50
N GLY A 189 -24.87 -2.93 -4.54
CA GLY A 189 -23.77 -1.98 -4.56
C GLY A 189 -24.22 -0.58 -4.94
N VAL A 190 -23.45 0.41 -4.47
CA VAL A 190 -23.62 1.81 -4.84
C VAL A 190 -22.61 2.15 -5.93
N PRO A 191 -23.04 2.64 -7.10
CA PRO A 191 -22.11 3.13 -8.13
C PRO A 191 -21.19 4.21 -7.57
N GLN A 192 -19.92 4.18 -7.97
CA GLN A 192 -18.96 5.21 -7.58
C GLN A 192 -19.38 6.56 -8.17
N ALA A 193 -19.36 7.61 -7.37
CA ALA A 193 -19.68 8.98 -7.77
C ALA A 193 -18.61 9.96 -7.30
N GLY A 194 -18.31 10.97 -8.12
CA GLY A 194 -17.29 11.98 -7.87
C GLY A 194 -16.09 11.87 -8.81
N GLU A 195 -15.06 12.64 -8.54
CA GLU A 195 -13.85 12.70 -9.34
C GLU A 195 -13.00 11.42 -9.17
N VAL A 196 -12.63 10.83 -10.30
CA VAL A 196 -11.74 9.66 -10.32
C VAL A 196 -10.30 10.12 -10.22
N VAL A 197 -9.59 9.66 -9.19
CA VAL A 197 -8.16 9.91 -9.02
C VAL A 197 -7.40 8.59 -9.00
N TYR A 198 -6.32 8.50 -9.79
CA TYR A 198 -5.55 7.26 -9.91
C TYR A 198 -4.33 7.23 -9.00
N ALA A 199 -4.20 6.16 -8.23
CA ALA A 199 -3.05 5.83 -7.39
C ALA A 199 -1.99 5.05 -8.19
N ARG A 200 -1.21 5.74 -9.00
CA ARG A 200 -0.10 5.12 -9.74
C ARG A 200 0.92 4.55 -8.75
N LYS A 201 1.57 3.46 -9.16
CA LYS A 201 2.65 2.82 -8.38
C LYS A 201 3.71 3.84 -7.98
N ILE A 202 4.20 3.74 -6.74
CA ILE A 202 5.27 4.59 -6.24
C ILE A 202 6.60 4.26 -6.91
N THR A 203 7.28 5.28 -7.38
CA THR A 203 8.57 5.21 -8.07
C THR A 203 9.67 5.94 -7.28
N SER A 204 10.89 5.91 -7.79
CA SER A 204 11.99 6.70 -7.21
C SER A 204 11.73 8.21 -7.29
N VAL A 205 11.02 8.68 -8.32
CA VAL A 205 10.67 10.11 -8.48
C VAL A 205 9.77 10.58 -7.32
N ASP A 206 8.79 9.76 -6.92
CA ASP A 206 7.89 10.08 -5.80
C ASP A 206 8.62 10.17 -4.45
N ARG A 207 9.75 9.47 -4.31
CA ARG A 207 10.56 9.38 -3.08
C ARG A 207 11.71 10.37 -3.04
N ARG A 208 12.02 10.98 -4.16
CA ARG A 208 13.10 11.95 -4.23
C ARG A 208 12.66 13.26 -3.59
N MET A 209 13.45 13.73 -2.64
CA MET A 209 13.23 15.01 -1.97
C MET A 209 13.69 16.15 -2.89
N THR A 210 12.81 17.11 -3.15
CA THR A 210 13.05 18.23 -4.06
C THR A 210 13.40 19.53 -3.32
N CYS A 211 13.20 19.55 -2.00
CA CYS A 211 13.40 20.71 -1.14
C CYS A 211 12.51 21.93 -1.50
N GLU A 212 11.36 21.70 -2.11
CA GLU A 212 10.39 22.77 -2.42
C GLU A 212 9.51 23.10 -1.22
N ASP A 213 8.91 22.10 -0.61
CA ASP A 213 7.95 22.23 0.49
C ASP A 213 8.24 21.24 1.61
N ALA A 214 8.53 21.72 2.80
CA ALA A 214 8.86 20.90 3.96
C ALA A 214 7.72 19.93 4.32
N ALA A 215 6.45 20.33 4.18
CA ALA A 215 5.32 19.46 4.46
C ALA A 215 5.24 18.30 3.44
N LEU A 216 5.51 18.55 2.16
CA LEU A 216 5.60 17.50 1.15
C LEU A 216 6.79 16.57 1.40
N GLU A 217 7.94 17.12 1.80
CA GLU A 217 9.11 16.29 2.12
C GLU A 217 8.85 15.37 3.34
N ALA A 218 8.20 15.89 4.38
CA ALA A 218 7.76 15.06 5.51
C ALA A 218 6.80 13.94 5.06
N ARG A 219 5.88 14.22 4.15
CA ARG A 219 5.00 13.19 3.56
C ARG A 219 5.78 12.15 2.74
N ARG A 220 6.83 12.56 1.99
CA ARG A 220 7.73 11.62 1.30
C ARG A 220 8.47 10.70 2.27
N ILE A 221 8.91 11.22 3.42
CA ILE A 221 9.52 10.41 4.48
C ILE A 221 8.51 9.37 4.99
N ARG A 222 7.28 9.76 5.25
CA ARG A 222 6.21 8.89 5.76
C ARG A 222 5.85 7.74 4.81
N ILE A 223 5.97 7.91 3.50
CA ILE A 223 5.73 6.79 2.55
C ILE A 223 6.92 5.84 2.42
N GLY A 224 8.02 6.12 3.10
CA GLY A 224 9.22 5.31 3.14
C GLY A 224 10.13 5.44 1.92
N GLY A 225 11.42 5.39 2.18
CA GLY A 225 12.45 5.42 1.14
C GLY A 225 12.72 6.80 0.55
N ALA A 226 12.34 7.88 1.23
CA ALA A 226 12.71 9.25 0.87
C ALA A 226 14.24 9.41 0.80
N PHE A 227 14.74 10.11 -0.19
CA PHE A 227 16.17 10.31 -0.38
C PHE A 227 16.49 11.62 -1.09
N LEU A 228 17.71 12.07 -0.89
CA LEU A 228 18.37 13.14 -1.63
C LEU A 228 19.83 12.75 -1.91
N SER A 229 20.54 13.55 -2.67
CA SER A 229 21.97 13.37 -2.93
C SER A 229 22.76 14.51 -2.31
N VAL A 230 23.87 14.21 -1.66
CA VAL A 230 24.79 15.17 -1.03
C VAL A 230 26.21 14.74 -1.34
N ALA A 231 27.01 15.62 -1.92
CA ALA A 231 28.38 15.35 -2.33
C ALA A 231 28.51 14.06 -3.18
N GLY A 232 27.60 13.85 -4.11
CA GLY A 232 27.56 12.67 -4.99
C GLY A 232 27.12 11.36 -4.34
N GLN A 233 26.70 11.39 -3.07
CA GLN A 233 26.23 10.20 -2.35
C GLN A 233 24.78 10.30 -1.98
N ARG A 234 24.07 9.16 -2.08
CA ARG A 234 22.67 9.10 -1.65
C ARG A 234 22.56 9.10 -0.13
N LEU A 235 21.74 10.01 0.38
CA LEU A 235 21.30 10.03 1.77
C LEU A 235 19.80 9.74 1.82
N ARG A 236 19.41 8.67 2.49
CA ARG A 236 17.99 8.42 2.80
C ARG A 236 17.65 9.13 4.10
N VAL A 237 16.48 9.77 4.13
CA VAL A 237 15.86 10.29 5.34
C VAL A 237 14.77 9.31 5.74
N LEU A 238 14.94 8.68 6.90
CA LEU A 238 14.05 7.62 7.36
C LEU A 238 12.98 8.15 8.32
N GLU A 239 13.33 9.12 9.15
CA GLU A 239 12.43 9.78 10.11
C GLU A 239 12.72 11.29 10.07
N GLY A 240 11.66 12.09 10.13
CA GLY A 240 11.76 13.54 10.14
C GLY A 240 10.41 14.22 10.06
N ILE A 241 10.36 15.47 10.51
CA ILE A 241 9.15 16.27 10.61
C ILE A 241 9.35 17.64 9.95
N ALA A 242 8.28 18.20 9.39
CA ALA A 242 8.28 19.55 8.87
C ALA A 242 8.24 20.58 10.00
N THR A 243 8.85 21.75 9.76
CA THR A 243 8.84 22.91 10.65
C THR A 243 8.83 24.19 9.82
N ASP A 244 8.33 25.27 10.40
CA ASP A 244 8.30 26.60 9.78
C ASP A 244 9.64 27.34 9.83
N THR A 245 10.68 26.74 10.44
CA THR A 245 12.02 27.36 10.52
C THR A 245 12.55 27.63 9.11
N ALA A 246 12.86 28.89 8.82
CA ALA A 246 13.42 29.31 7.53
C ALA A 246 14.91 29.03 7.48
N LEU A 247 15.36 28.20 6.56
CA LEU A 247 16.77 27.95 6.24
C LEU A 247 16.98 28.12 4.73
N PRO A 248 18.22 28.36 4.26
CA PRO A 248 18.48 28.37 2.83
C PRO A 248 18.01 27.07 2.19
N ALA A 249 17.22 27.18 1.12
CA ALA A 249 16.69 26.01 0.42
C ALA A 249 17.84 25.12 -0.09
N ARG A 250 17.59 23.79 -0.14
CA ARG A 250 18.56 22.79 -0.61
C ARG A 250 19.86 22.75 0.21
N THR A 251 19.80 23.12 1.48
CA THR A 251 20.94 23.01 2.39
C THR A 251 20.63 22.11 3.57
N ILE A 252 21.64 21.39 4.03
CA ILE A 252 21.57 20.62 5.29
C ILE A 252 22.55 21.28 6.26
N THR A 253 22.07 21.57 7.46
CA THR A 253 22.88 22.21 8.52
C THR A 253 22.51 21.68 9.88
N LEU A 254 23.39 21.88 10.87
CA LEU A 254 23.06 21.68 12.27
C LEU A 254 22.52 23.01 12.82
N HIS A 255 21.24 23.04 13.19
CA HIS A 255 20.56 24.18 13.76
C HIS A 255 19.89 23.75 15.06
N ASP A 256 20.16 24.45 16.17
CA ASP A 256 19.65 24.11 17.50
C ASP A 256 19.82 22.61 17.85
N GLU A 257 21.04 22.09 17.65
CA GLU A 257 21.41 20.69 17.85
C GLU A 257 20.63 19.65 17.03
N ARG A 258 19.91 20.09 16.01
CA ARG A 258 19.16 19.23 15.08
C ARG A 258 19.72 19.35 13.67
N VAL A 259 19.75 18.24 12.97
CA VAL A 259 20.07 18.25 11.52
C VAL A 259 18.83 18.65 10.75
N MET A 260 18.92 19.74 10.03
CA MET A 260 17.79 20.31 9.30
C MET A 260 18.08 20.42 7.81
N LEU A 261 17.09 20.09 7.00
CA LEU A 261 17.08 20.28 5.55
C LEU A 261 16.23 21.50 5.23
N GLY A 262 16.84 22.55 4.68
CA GLY A 262 16.12 23.76 4.22
C GLY A 262 15.33 23.48 2.94
N CYS A 263 14.09 23.93 2.91
CA CYS A 263 13.21 23.94 1.74
C CYS A 263 12.87 25.37 1.33
N VAL A 264 12.27 25.56 0.15
CA VAL A 264 11.77 26.87 -0.27
C VAL A 264 10.70 27.35 0.72
N THR A 265 9.83 26.41 1.17
CA THR A 265 8.85 26.67 2.23
C THR A 265 9.19 25.81 3.45
N GLY A 266 9.62 26.45 4.55
CA GLY A 266 9.96 25.78 5.80
C GLY A 266 11.24 24.94 5.76
N SER A 267 11.36 24.00 6.68
CA SER A 267 12.49 23.06 6.77
C SER A 267 12.02 21.69 7.29
N VAL A 268 12.82 20.67 7.07
CA VAL A 268 12.62 19.34 7.67
C VAL A 268 13.67 19.09 8.73
N VAL A 269 13.25 18.79 9.95
CA VAL A 269 14.11 18.20 10.96
C VAL A 269 14.33 16.75 10.60
N CYS A 270 15.56 16.37 10.25
CA CYS A 270 15.95 15.00 10.00
C CYS A 270 16.32 14.34 11.33
N GLU A 271 15.61 13.30 11.72
CA GLU A 271 15.84 12.58 12.97
C GLU A 271 16.72 11.36 12.72
N LYS A 272 16.41 10.57 11.71
CA LYS A 272 17.12 9.35 11.37
C LYS A 272 17.44 9.30 9.87
N VAL A 273 18.68 8.95 9.57
CA VAL A 273 19.17 8.90 8.19
C VAL A 273 19.91 7.60 7.90
N GLN A 274 20.06 7.29 6.62
CA GLN A 274 20.86 6.18 6.16
C GLN A 274 21.73 6.63 4.97
N PRO A 275 23.02 6.88 5.19
CA PRO A 275 23.98 7.12 4.11
C PRO A 275 24.15 5.87 3.23
N GLU A 276 24.52 6.11 1.98
CA GLU A 276 24.76 5.03 1.03
C GLU A 276 25.79 4.02 1.55
N GLY A 277 25.46 2.72 1.46
CA GLY A 277 26.32 1.64 1.92
C GLY A 277 26.49 1.51 3.44
N ARG A 278 25.77 2.29 4.25
CA ARG A 278 25.84 2.25 5.71
C ARG A 278 24.51 1.85 6.35
N SER A 279 24.55 1.51 7.64
CA SER A 279 23.36 1.27 8.46
C SER A 279 22.64 2.60 8.77
N ALA A 280 21.35 2.50 9.10
CA ALA A 280 20.57 3.61 9.64
C ALA A 280 21.19 4.13 10.94
N MET A 281 21.16 5.45 11.15
CA MET A 281 21.71 6.11 12.34
C MET A 281 20.97 7.41 12.60
N GLU A 282 21.11 7.93 13.83
CA GLU A 282 20.64 9.26 14.20
C GLU A 282 21.28 10.32 13.31
N ALA A 283 20.50 11.28 12.83
CA ALA A 283 20.99 12.30 11.90
C ALA A 283 22.12 13.14 12.53
N VAL A 284 22.04 13.43 13.83
CA VAL A 284 23.10 14.16 14.55
C VAL A 284 24.39 13.36 14.63
N ALA A 285 24.31 12.03 14.77
CA ALA A 285 25.50 11.17 14.74
C ALA A 285 26.16 11.13 13.36
N TRP A 286 25.34 11.07 12.30
CA TRP A 286 25.82 11.19 10.92
C TRP A 286 26.50 12.55 10.69
N TRP A 287 25.86 13.65 11.13
CA TRP A 287 26.39 15.00 11.00
C TRP A 287 27.75 15.15 11.68
N ARG A 288 27.90 14.68 12.91
CA ARG A 288 29.19 14.72 13.65
C ARG A 288 30.29 13.91 12.99
N GLY A 289 29.92 12.88 12.24
CA GLY A 289 30.87 12.02 11.50
C GLY A 289 31.29 12.56 10.16
N HIS A 290 30.59 13.55 9.59
CA HIS A 290 31.01 14.17 8.35
C HIS A 290 32.16 15.16 8.63
N ARG A 291 33.19 15.13 7.79
CA ARG A 291 34.38 16.01 7.89
C ARG A 291 34.31 17.09 6.81
N GLY A 292 33.21 17.81 6.73
CA GLY A 292 32.93 18.77 5.69
C GLY A 292 32.59 20.15 6.27
N PRO A 293 32.08 21.07 5.43
CA PRO A 293 31.63 22.37 5.85
C PRO A 293 30.41 22.29 6.78
N ASP A 294 30.16 23.36 7.55
CA ASP A 294 29.01 23.52 8.45
C ASP A 294 27.65 23.59 7.72
N THR A 295 27.67 23.61 6.41
CA THR A 295 26.48 23.53 5.55
C THR A 295 26.80 22.67 4.34
N LEU A 296 25.99 21.65 4.14
CA LEU A 296 26.04 20.79 2.96
C LEU A 296 25.00 21.28 1.96
N VAL A 297 25.31 21.22 0.69
CA VAL A 297 24.35 21.52 -0.39
C VAL A 297 23.81 20.23 -0.97
N VAL A 298 22.50 20.18 -1.17
CA VAL A 298 21.84 19.07 -1.86
C VAL A 298 22.15 19.18 -3.34
N ASP A 299 22.68 18.11 -3.91
CA ASP A 299 23.13 18.08 -5.30
C ASP A 299 21.95 18.37 -6.25
N ASP A 300 22.26 19.04 -7.36
CA ASP A 300 21.34 19.13 -8.51
C ASP A 300 21.19 17.76 -9.18
N ASP A 301 20.12 17.60 -9.94
CA ASP A 301 19.79 16.38 -10.66
C ASP A 301 20.68 16.11 -11.88
#